data_0ad47c73290e126054a85b2a947f2f5b
#
_entry.id   0ad47c73290e126054a85b2a947f2f5b
#
_cell.length_a   1.000
_cell.length_b   1.000
_cell.length_c   1.000
_cell.angle_alpha   90.00
_cell.angle_beta   90.00
_cell.angle_gamma   90.00
#
_symmetry.space_group_name_H-M   'P 1'
#
loop_
_entity.id
_entity.type
_entity.pdbx_description
1 polymer ?
#
loop_
_entity_poly.entity_id
_entity_poly.type
_entity_poly.pdbx_seq_one_letter_code
_entity_poly.pdbx_strand_id
1 'polypeptide(L)'
;MMGDIKIKYGPKDDVQKQTLRFMLGMDEYSNTAGASQLCINLNTGAGKTYVSIASSVIMNIKPIIIASNIEWIKQWKERFIEYTSIKPEEIYIFQGAASITQILKGLKDPSDYKVFLSTHGTIKSYGDNYGWKKITELFKTIGAGIKIFDEAHLNFDNLCKIDFYTNTYKTYYLTATPARSDRQENLLYRLYFKNVYSIDLFDEDNDPRTHYIALHFKSRPTPREISGCNNYTYGLDRNKYIKYLMTKPNYYKMIHVVFDILKKLNAFNKVLIYIGTNEAIYETREWIVENYPGFANDIGIFTSLVSKEERTLQLDNRIILSTTKSAGAASDIAGLSAVVVLAEPFKSAVLARQTLGRTRDYGTFYIDIVDDSFIYLRNYYKPKQPIFAKYALSCRDINITDELDNKANEIEEFRNRIISPTPKLFEFKK
;
A
#
# COMPACT_ATOMS: atom_id res chain seq x y z
N MET A 1 18.74 19.29 -17.99
CA MET A 1 17.46 20.05 -18.10
C MET A 1 16.42 19.15 -18.77
N MET A 2 15.13 19.35 -18.48
CA MET A 2 14.01 18.63 -19.12
C MET A 2 13.79 19.09 -20.57
N GLY A 3 14.31 20.28 -20.94
CA GLY A 3 14.14 20.85 -22.26
C GLY A 3 12.70 21.31 -22.51
N ASP A 4 12.15 20.99 -23.70
CA ASP A 4 10.82 21.44 -24.14
C ASP A 4 9.66 20.53 -23.67
N ILE A 5 9.89 19.70 -22.65
CA ILE A 5 8.84 18.86 -22.08
C ILE A 5 7.75 19.73 -21.48
N LYS A 6 6.51 19.48 -21.87
CA LYS A 6 5.31 20.22 -21.41
C LYS A 6 4.40 19.31 -20.60
N ILE A 7 3.73 19.89 -19.60
CA ILE A 7 2.65 19.23 -18.86
C ILE A 7 1.39 19.29 -19.72
N LYS A 8 0.68 18.16 -19.83
CA LYS A 8 -0.57 18.07 -20.61
C LYS A 8 -1.81 18.52 -19.82
N TYR A 9 -1.78 18.38 -18.49
CA TYR A 9 -2.94 18.64 -17.63
C TYR A 9 -2.54 19.53 -16.45
N GLY A 10 -3.43 20.40 -16.02
CA GLY A 10 -3.27 21.17 -14.78
C GLY A 10 -3.57 20.32 -13.53
N PRO A 11 -3.29 20.85 -12.32
CA PRO A 11 -3.70 20.21 -11.07
C PRO A 11 -5.22 20.03 -11.04
N LYS A 12 -5.68 18.84 -10.65
CA LYS A 12 -7.12 18.49 -10.67
C LYS A 12 -7.92 19.10 -9.51
N ASP A 13 -7.26 19.39 -8.38
CA ASP A 13 -7.89 19.83 -7.12
C ASP A 13 -6.99 20.80 -6.35
N ASP A 14 -7.50 21.32 -5.25
CA ASP A 14 -6.77 22.28 -4.43
C ASP A 14 -5.63 21.63 -3.64
N VAL A 15 -5.75 20.35 -3.27
CA VAL A 15 -4.67 19.58 -2.63
C VAL A 15 -3.46 19.52 -3.55
N GLN A 16 -3.65 19.23 -4.84
CA GLN A 16 -2.56 19.20 -5.82
C GLN A 16 -1.98 20.60 -6.06
N LYS A 17 -2.82 21.64 -6.13
CA LYS A 17 -2.34 23.03 -6.29
C LYS A 17 -1.49 23.46 -5.10
N GLN A 18 -1.97 23.23 -3.89
CA GLN A 18 -1.28 23.57 -2.66
C GLN A 18 0.04 22.81 -2.53
N THR A 19 0.03 21.49 -2.79
CA THR A 19 1.25 20.67 -2.80
C THR A 19 2.27 21.19 -3.81
N LEU A 20 1.84 21.56 -5.01
CA LEU A 20 2.73 22.06 -6.05
C LEU A 20 3.35 23.41 -5.65
N ARG A 21 2.57 24.33 -5.05
CA ARG A 21 3.08 25.58 -4.51
C ARG A 21 4.14 25.33 -3.43
N PHE A 22 3.88 24.39 -2.52
CA PHE A 22 4.86 23.98 -1.51
C PHE A 22 6.16 23.46 -2.13
N MET A 23 6.08 22.57 -3.13
CA MET A 23 7.26 22.00 -3.79
C MET A 23 8.07 23.04 -4.58
N LEU A 24 7.41 24.04 -5.13
CA LEU A 24 8.02 25.13 -5.88
C LEU A 24 8.47 26.30 -5.00
N GLY A 25 8.07 26.34 -3.73
CA GLY A 25 8.32 27.46 -2.84
C GLY A 25 7.62 28.74 -3.26
N MET A 26 6.34 28.64 -3.60
CA MET A 26 5.52 29.77 -4.08
C MET A 26 4.55 30.24 -2.97
N ASP A 27 4.17 31.49 -3.05
CA ASP A 27 3.17 32.12 -2.18
C ASP A 27 3.49 31.92 -0.68
N GLU A 28 2.56 31.39 0.09
CA GLU A 28 2.69 31.09 1.52
C GLU A 28 3.82 30.12 1.85
N TYR A 29 4.34 29.39 0.86
CA TYR A 29 5.43 28.42 0.99
C TYR A 29 6.80 28.98 0.51
N SER A 30 6.98 30.29 0.47
CA SER A 30 8.23 30.91 0.01
C SER A 30 9.47 30.45 0.81
N ASN A 31 9.28 30.02 2.07
CA ASN A 31 10.32 29.44 2.91
C ASN A 31 10.87 28.09 2.41
N THR A 32 10.14 27.39 1.55
CA THR A 32 10.60 26.12 0.97
C THR A 32 11.37 26.30 -0.35
N ALA A 33 11.39 27.49 -0.92
CA ALA A 33 12.08 27.77 -2.18
C ALA A 33 13.56 27.37 -2.15
N GLY A 34 14.26 27.74 -1.08
CA GLY A 34 15.67 27.38 -0.83
C GLY A 34 15.90 26.00 -0.23
N ALA A 35 14.86 25.30 0.19
CA ALA A 35 15.00 24.00 0.84
C ALA A 35 15.43 22.92 -0.15
N SER A 36 16.47 22.17 0.18
CA SER A 36 16.96 21.05 -0.62
C SER A 36 16.19 19.76 -0.40
N GLN A 37 15.45 19.64 0.71
CA GLN A 37 14.72 18.43 1.10
C GLN A 37 13.29 18.79 1.50
N LEU A 38 12.33 18.10 0.90
CA LEU A 38 10.90 18.29 1.14
C LEU A 38 10.20 16.94 1.34
N CYS A 39 9.38 16.84 2.39
CA CYS A 39 8.55 15.67 2.65
C CYS A 39 7.09 15.98 2.26
N ILE A 40 6.51 15.12 1.43
CA ILE A 40 5.16 15.27 0.90
C ILE A 40 4.29 14.12 1.42
N ASN A 41 3.42 14.42 2.37
CA ASN A 41 2.47 13.48 2.95
C ASN A 41 1.07 13.71 2.40
N LEU A 42 0.67 12.85 1.49
CA LEU A 42 -0.65 12.88 0.85
C LEU A 42 -1.27 11.49 0.87
N ASN A 43 -2.61 11.46 0.85
CA ASN A 43 -3.36 10.21 0.67
C ASN A 43 -2.94 9.44 -0.59
N THR A 44 -3.15 8.12 -0.54
CA THR A 44 -3.04 7.28 -1.74
C THR A 44 -4.10 7.75 -2.75
N GLY A 45 -3.67 8.05 -3.97
CA GLY A 45 -4.57 8.57 -5.01
C GLY A 45 -4.72 10.09 -5.06
N ALA A 46 -4.24 10.84 -4.05
CA ALA A 46 -4.27 12.32 -4.06
C ALA A 46 -3.35 12.96 -5.11
N GLY A 47 -2.54 12.17 -5.82
CA GLY A 47 -1.75 12.64 -6.96
C GLY A 47 -0.29 12.97 -6.66
N LYS A 48 0.34 12.35 -5.64
CA LYS A 48 1.79 12.48 -5.36
C LYS A 48 2.64 12.39 -6.63
N THR A 49 2.35 11.40 -7.47
CA THR A 49 3.06 11.20 -8.74
C THR A 49 2.91 12.40 -9.68
N TYR A 50 1.68 12.90 -9.85
CA TYR A 50 1.41 14.06 -10.71
C TYR A 50 2.17 15.29 -10.26
N VAL A 51 2.05 15.67 -8.97
CA VAL A 51 2.70 16.90 -8.47
C VAL A 51 4.23 16.83 -8.56
N SER A 52 4.81 15.65 -8.39
CA SER A 52 6.25 15.43 -8.52
C SER A 52 6.73 15.55 -9.98
N ILE A 53 5.98 15.02 -10.92
CA ILE A 53 6.23 15.16 -12.34
C ILE A 53 6.08 16.64 -12.75
N ALA A 54 4.98 17.28 -12.36
CA ALA A 54 4.69 18.67 -12.66
C ALA A 54 5.78 19.61 -12.12
N SER A 55 6.19 19.43 -10.87
CA SER A 55 7.28 20.17 -10.24
C SER A 55 8.58 20.04 -11.04
N SER A 56 8.96 18.83 -11.45
CA SER A 56 10.18 18.58 -12.21
C SER A 56 10.17 19.29 -13.57
N VAL A 57 9.02 19.28 -14.26
CA VAL A 57 8.84 19.94 -15.55
C VAL A 57 8.86 21.47 -15.41
N ILE A 58 8.11 22.03 -14.44
CA ILE A 58 8.05 23.49 -14.20
C ILE A 58 9.43 24.03 -13.84
N MET A 59 10.19 23.32 -13.01
CA MET A 59 11.56 23.70 -12.65
C MET A 59 12.56 23.46 -13.79
N ASN A 60 12.17 22.73 -14.83
CA ASN A 60 13.03 22.29 -15.93
C ASN A 60 14.27 21.50 -15.46
N ILE A 61 14.11 20.63 -14.48
CA ILE A 61 15.20 19.87 -13.86
C ILE A 61 14.98 18.38 -14.06
N LYS A 62 16.04 17.67 -14.52
CA LYS A 62 15.99 16.20 -14.70
C LYS A 62 15.77 15.49 -13.36
N PRO A 63 14.73 14.67 -13.24
CA PRO A 63 14.51 13.86 -12.04
C PRO A 63 15.13 12.48 -12.15
N ILE A 64 15.49 11.91 -10.99
CA ILE A 64 15.64 10.47 -10.78
C ILE A 64 14.61 10.01 -9.75
N ILE A 65 13.80 9.01 -10.11
CA ILE A 65 12.79 8.40 -9.24
C ILE A 65 13.33 7.09 -8.70
N ILE A 66 13.23 6.90 -7.39
CA ILE A 66 13.70 5.71 -6.69
C ILE A 66 12.51 5.12 -5.94
N ALA A 67 12.06 3.92 -6.37
CA ALA A 67 10.93 3.23 -5.80
C ALA A 67 11.30 1.85 -5.27
N SER A 68 10.39 1.20 -4.55
CA SER A 68 10.66 -0.08 -3.87
C SER A 68 10.75 -1.26 -4.82
N ASN A 69 10.03 -1.24 -5.94
CA ASN A 69 9.97 -2.36 -6.88
C ASN A 69 9.84 -1.90 -8.33
N ILE A 70 10.01 -2.85 -9.26
CA ILE A 70 10.03 -2.56 -10.70
C ILE A 70 8.63 -2.21 -11.25
N GLU A 71 7.58 -2.71 -10.61
CA GLU A 71 6.20 -2.40 -11.00
C GLU A 71 5.90 -0.91 -10.83
N TRP A 72 6.31 -0.33 -9.71
CA TRP A 72 6.17 1.11 -9.47
C TRP A 72 7.01 1.92 -10.45
N ILE A 73 8.22 1.46 -10.76
CA ILE A 73 9.06 2.09 -11.79
C ILE A 73 8.34 2.14 -13.15
N LYS A 74 7.65 1.07 -13.54
CA LYS A 74 6.87 1.05 -14.78
C LYS A 74 5.66 1.98 -14.73
N GLN A 75 4.94 2.00 -13.60
CA GLN A 75 3.85 2.97 -13.39
C GLN A 75 4.35 4.42 -13.49
N TRP A 76 5.51 4.73 -12.90
CA TRP A 76 6.11 6.06 -13.04
C TRP A 76 6.41 6.39 -14.50
N LYS A 77 6.96 5.46 -15.28
CA LYS A 77 7.19 5.64 -16.73
C LYS A 77 5.88 5.96 -17.46
N GLU A 78 4.85 5.17 -17.23
CA GLU A 78 3.52 5.36 -17.83
C GLU A 78 2.93 6.74 -17.47
N ARG A 79 3.04 7.15 -16.20
CA ARG A 79 2.56 8.47 -15.72
C ARG A 79 3.34 9.65 -16.32
N PHE A 80 4.66 9.52 -16.52
CA PHE A 80 5.41 10.54 -17.25
C PHE A 80 4.89 10.71 -18.69
N ILE A 81 4.67 9.60 -19.40
CA ILE A 81 4.14 9.62 -20.77
C ILE A 81 2.72 10.17 -20.81
N GLU A 82 1.88 9.78 -19.84
CA GLU A 82 0.50 10.26 -19.73
C GLU A 82 0.42 11.77 -19.46
N TYR A 83 1.17 12.26 -18.47
CA TYR A 83 1.02 13.63 -17.97
C TYR A 83 1.87 14.65 -18.71
N THR A 84 2.84 14.24 -19.53
CA THR A 84 3.77 15.13 -20.20
C THR A 84 3.94 14.80 -21.67
N SER A 85 4.63 15.68 -22.41
CA SER A 85 5.01 15.45 -23.81
C SER A 85 6.26 14.59 -23.98
N ILE A 86 6.79 13.98 -22.91
CA ILE A 86 8.00 13.15 -22.96
C ILE A 86 7.79 11.90 -23.82
N LYS A 87 8.80 11.53 -24.58
CA LYS A 87 8.76 10.30 -25.36
C LYS A 87 9.28 9.11 -24.56
N PRO A 88 8.78 7.88 -24.80
CA PRO A 88 9.21 6.68 -24.07
C PRO A 88 10.72 6.42 -24.07
N GLU A 89 11.41 6.79 -25.18
CA GLU A 89 12.85 6.65 -25.37
C GLU A 89 13.67 7.66 -24.57
N GLU A 90 13.09 8.78 -24.12
CA GLU A 90 13.74 9.77 -23.29
C GLU A 90 13.75 9.42 -21.79
N ILE A 91 13.18 8.25 -21.44
CA ILE A 91 13.12 7.73 -20.07
C ILE A 91 14.06 6.53 -19.94
N TYR A 92 15.08 6.63 -19.09
CA TYR A 92 16.01 5.56 -18.83
C TYR A 92 15.66 4.82 -17.54
N ILE A 93 15.58 3.47 -17.61
CA ILE A 93 15.33 2.62 -16.44
C ILE A 93 16.61 1.88 -16.08
N PHE A 94 17.13 2.12 -14.88
CA PHE A 94 18.19 1.31 -14.31
C PHE A 94 17.65 -0.03 -13.84
N GLN A 95 18.01 -1.10 -14.55
CA GLN A 95 17.62 -2.46 -14.24
C GLN A 95 18.87 -3.35 -14.16
N GLY A 96 19.30 -3.65 -12.93
CA GLY A 96 20.52 -4.39 -12.64
C GLY A 96 21.80 -3.60 -12.88
N ALA A 97 22.93 -4.22 -12.56
CA ALA A 97 24.26 -3.60 -12.59
C ALA A 97 24.71 -3.17 -14.01
N ALA A 98 24.31 -3.93 -15.03
CA ALA A 98 24.71 -3.66 -16.41
C ALA A 98 24.22 -2.29 -16.89
N SER A 99 23.00 -1.88 -16.56
CA SER A 99 22.42 -0.60 -16.97
C SER A 99 23.17 0.61 -16.36
N ILE A 100 23.59 0.52 -15.11
CA ILE A 100 24.41 1.54 -14.46
C ILE A 100 25.80 1.60 -15.11
N THR A 101 26.39 0.44 -15.36
CA THR A 101 27.72 0.33 -15.98
C THR A 101 27.72 0.93 -17.40
N GLN A 102 26.64 0.76 -18.19
CA GLN A 102 26.52 1.34 -19.53
C GLN A 102 26.63 2.88 -19.51
N ILE A 103 25.95 3.53 -18.56
CA ILE A 103 26.04 4.99 -18.37
C ILE A 103 27.45 5.40 -17.91
N LEU A 104 28.00 4.76 -16.87
CA LEU A 104 29.30 5.14 -16.32
C LEU A 104 30.46 4.92 -17.29
N LYS A 105 30.34 3.97 -18.22
CA LYS A 105 31.34 3.71 -19.27
C LYS A 105 31.10 4.52 -20.57
N GLY A 106 30.08 5.37 -20.61
CA GLY A 106 29.74 6.15 -21.79
C GLY A 106 29.18 5.33 -22.97
N LEU A 107 28.71 4.10 -22.72
CA LEU A 107 28.07 3.26 -23.74
C LEU A 107 26.63 3.72 -24.04
N LYS A 108 26.07 4.49 -23.17
CA LYS A 108 24.79 5.21 -23.30
C LYS A 108 25.02 6.65 -22.90
N ASP A 109 24.66 7.60 -23.75
CA ASP A 109 24.78 9.01 -23.43
C ASP A 109 23.62 9.47 -22.53
N PRO A 110 23.88 9.93 -21.28
CA PRO A 110 22.83 10.42 -20.39
C PRO A 110 22.16 11.70 -20.90
N SER A 111 22.70 12.38 -21.91
CA SER A 111 22.07 13.56 -22.53
C SER A 111 20.81 13.21 -23.32
N ASP A 112 20.72 11.98 -23.84
CA ASP A 112 19.56 11.46 -24.57
C ASP A 112 18.32 11.31 -23.67
N TYR A 113 18.53 11.24 -22.35
CA TYR A 113 17.46 10.96 -21.39
C TYR A 113 17.09 12.19 -20.57
N LYS A 114 15.80 12.36 -20.34
CA LYS A 114 15.22 13.46 -19.56
C LYS A 114 14.80 13.00 -18.15
N VAL A 115 14.51 11.70 -18.00
CA VAL A 115 14.04 11.09 -16.75
C VAL A 115 14.81 9.80 -16.51
N PHE A 116 15.21 9.59 -15.26
CA PHE A 116 15.84 8.36 -14.80
C PHE A 116 14.97 7.68 -13.75
N LEU A 117 14.85 6.36 -13.84
CA LEU A 117 14.04 5.55 -12.94
C LEU A 117 14.89 4.39 -12.40
N SER A 118 14.80 4.11 -11.10
CA SER A 118 15.53 2.99 -10.48
C SER A 118 14.78 2.44 -9.27
N THR A 119 15.08 1.20 -8.90
CA THR A 119 14.68 0.68 -7.59
C THR A 119 15.76 0.92 -6.54
N HIS A 120 15.35 1.00 -5.25
CA HIS A 120 16.30 1.02 -4.12
C HIS A 120 17.29 -0.15 -4.21
N GLY A 121 16.78 -1.34 -4.54
CA GLY A 121 17.59 -2.55 -4.65
C GLY A 121 18.67 -2.48 -5.72
N THR A 122 18.36 -1.90 -6.88
CA THR A 122 19.34 -1.74 -7.98
C THR A 122 20.49 -0.82 -7.57
N ILE A 123 20.19 0.35 -7.01
CA ILE A 123 21.23 1.32 -6.59
C ILE A 123 22.05 0.75 -5.44
N LYS A 124 21.37 0.17 -4.42
CA LYS A 124 22.04 -0.42 -3.26
C LYS A 124 22.97 -1.54 -3.66
N SER A 125 22.49 -2.50 -4.45
CA SER A 125 23.30 -3.64 -4.90
C SER A 125 24.52 -3.19 -5.69
N TYR A 126 24.36 -2.19 -6.54
CA TYR A 126 25.52 -1.64 -7.27
C TYR A 126 26.51 -0.95 -6.33
N GLY A 127 26.04 -0.13 -5.39
CA GLY A 127 26.87 0.55 -4.41
C GLY A 127 27.63 -0.42 -3.50
N ASP A 128 26.97 -1.49 -3.05
CA ASP A 128 27.57 -2.51 -2.18
C ASP A 128 28.61 -3.37 -2.93
N ASN A 129 28.40 -3.66 -4.21
CA ASN A 129 29.28 -4.52 -5.00
C ASN A 129 30.43 -3.76 -5.70
N TYR A 130 30.20 -2.52 -6.13
CA TYR A 130 31.16 -1.74 -6.93
C TYR A 130 31.64 -0.46 -6.25
N GLY A 131 31.13 -0.18 -5.06
CA GLY A 131 31.51 0.96 -4.22
C GLY A 131 30.56 2.16 -4.36
N TRP A 132 30.24 2.76 -3.24
CA TRP A 132 29.29 3.89 -3.13
C TRP A 132 29.77 5.16 -3.84
N LYS A 133 31.09 5.34 -4.02
CA LYS A 133 31.65 6.42 -4.85
C LYS A 133 31.17 6.35 -6.29
N LYS A 134 30.91 5.13 -6.83
CA LYS A 134 30.36 4.94 -8.16
C LYS A 134 28.91 5.40 -8.26
N ILE A 135 28.14 5.29 -7.19
CA ILE A 135 26.80 5.86 -7.12
C ILE A 135 26.84 7.38 -7.13
N THR A 136 27.76 7.99 -6.36
CA THR A 136 28.00 9.44 -6.43
C THR A 136 28.38 9.89 -7.85
N GLU A 137 29.28 9.16 -8.51
CA GLU A 137 29.66 9.42 -9.90
C GLU A 137 28.47 9.27 -10.85
N LEU A 138 27.64 8.24 -10.70
CA LEU A 138 26.42 8.04 -11.51
C LEU A 138 25.51 9.26 -11.45
N PHE A 139 25.18 9.76 -10.26
CA PHE A 139 24.28 10.92 -10.10
C PHE A 139 24.85 12.18 -10.75
N LYS A 140 26.16 12.39 -10.68
CA LYS A 140 26.83 13.48 -11.39
C LYS A 140 26.75 13.30 -12.90
N THR A 141 27.03 12.09 -13.40
CA THR A 141 27.05 11.78 -14.83
C THR A 141 25.67 11.94 -15.48
N ILE A 142 24.61 11.49 -14.83
CA ILE A 142 23.24 11.66 -15.36
C ILE A 142 22.73 13.09 -15.25
N GLY A 143 23.35 13.92 -14.41
CA GLY A 143 22.93 15.29 -14.18
C GLY A 143 21.54 15.41 -13.55
N ALA A 144 21.15 14.45 -12.71
CA ALA A 144 19.89 14.50 -12.01
C ALA A 144 19.92 15.60 -10.94
N GLY A 145 19.04 16.60 -11.10
CA GLY A 145 18.93 17.69 -10.13
C GLY A 145 17.79 17.51 -9.14
N ILE A 146 16.84 16.61 -9.41
CA ILE A 146 15.78 16.23 -8.48
C ILE A 146 15.87 14.73 -8.21
N LYS A 147 15.84 14.37 -6.94
CA LYS A 147 15.74 12.98 -6.47
C LYS A 147 14.40 12.78 -5.77
N ILE A 148 13.66 11.76 -6.18
CA ILE A 148 12.32 11.46 -5.69
C ILE A 148 12.33 10.06 -5.10
N PHE A 149 12.10 9.94 -3.80
CA PHE A 149 11.88 8.68 -3.14
C PHE A 149 10.37 8.43 -3.02
N ASP A 150 9.89 7.43 -3.73
CA ASP A 150 8.49 7.04 -3.68
C ASP A 150 8.25 6.06 -2.53
N GLU A 151 7.17 6.29 -1.78
CA GLU A 151 6.83 5.60 -0.52
C GLU A 151 8.04 5.56 0.45
N ALA A 152 8.54 6.74 0.79
CA ALA A 152 9.76 6.96 1.56
C ALA A 152 9.79 6.24 2.93
N HIS A 153 8.63 5.80 3.44
CA HIS A 153 8.54 4.97 4.63
C HIS A 153 8.96 3.50 4.38
N LEU A 154 9.03 3.05 3.13
CA LEU A 154 9.52 1.71 2.78
C LEU A 154 11.03 1.73 2.52
N ASN A 155 11.71 0.63 2.87
CA ASN A 155 13.16 0.49 2.65
C ASN A 155 13.99 1.67 3.19
N PHE A 156 13.61 2.19 4.36
CA PHE A 156 14.16 3.42 4.92
C PHE A 156 15.69 3.40 5.07
N ASP A 157 16.28 2.27 5.48
CA ASP A 157 17.73 2.12 5.57
C ASP A 157 18.43 2.30 4.22
N ASN A 158 17.83 1.76 3.15
CA ASN A 158 18.33 1.92 1.80
C ASN A 158 18.18 3.37 1.33
N LEU A 159 17.06 4.02 1.67
CA LEU A 159 16.83 5.42 1.39
C LEU A 159 17.92 6.27 2.04
N CYS A 160 18.15 6.13 3.36
CA CYS A 160 19.16 6.89 4.08
C CYS A 160 20.55 6.71 3.47
N LYS A 161 20.90 5.47 3.10
CA LYS A 161 22.21 5.15 2.51
C LYS A 161 22.36 5.79 1.13
N ILE A 162 21.37 5.69 0.27
CA ILE A 162 21.38 6.31 -1.05
C ILE A 162 21.45 7.83 -0.92
N ASP A 163 20.63 8.41 -0.05
CA ASP A 163 20.58 9.86 0.16
C ASP A 163 21.90 10.43 0.67
N PHE A 164 22.56 9.71 1.56
CA PHE A 164 23.87 10.08 2.10
C PHE A 164 24.97 10.19 1.03
N TYR A 165 24.95 9.29 0.04
CA TYR A 165 25.97 9.25 -1.02
C TYR A 165 25.61 10.07 -2.27
N THR A 166 24.40 10.68 -2.32
CA THR A 166 23.92 11.38 -3.51
C THR A 166 23.38 12.76 -3.18
N ASN A 167 23.94 13.78 -3.81
CA ASN A 167 23.49 15.16 -3.67
C ASN A 167 22.73 15.59 -4.92
N THR A 168 21.56 16.20 -4.73
CA THR A 168 20.72 16.79 -5.79
C THR A 168 20.27 18.17 -5.33
N TYR A 169 19.84 19.00 -6.27
CA TYR A 169 19.32 20.34 -5.96
C TYR A 169 18.06 20.25 -5.08
N LYS A 170 17.16 19.28 -5.39
CA LYS A 170 15.98 18.97 -4.58
C LYS A 170 15.89 17.46 -4.32
N THR A 171 15.45 17.10 -3.14
CA THR A 171 15.05 15.73 -2.78
C THR A 171 13.61 15.75 -2.29
N TYR A 172 12.75 14.95 -2.89
CA TYR A 172 11.36 14.78 -2.48
C TYR A 172 11.16 13.40 -1.86
N TYR A 173 10.61 13.38 -0.66
CA TYR A 173 10.22 12.16 0.05
C TYR A 173 8.70 12.06 0.01
N LEU A 174 8.18 11.19 -0.86
CA LEU A 174 6.74 10.97 -1.00
C LEU A 174 6.30 9.88 -0.04
N THR A 175 5.27 10.13 0.73
CA THR A 175 4.72 9.14 1.65
C THR A 175 3.23 9.36 1.85
N ALA A 176 2.49 8.28 2.11
CA ALA A 176 1.13 8.35 2.63
C ALA A 176 1.10 8.11 4.16
N THR A 177 2.26 7.85 4.78
CA THR A 177 2.34 7.47 6.20
C THR A 177 3.66 7.93 6.79
N PRO A 178 3.68 9.07 7.52
CA PRO A 178 4.90 9.63 8.08
C PRO A 178 5.38 8.93 9.36
N ALA A 179 4.87 7.73 9.67
CA ALA A 179 5.21 6.97 10.87
C ALA A 179 5.50 5.51 10.55
N ARG A 180 6.35 4.89 11.37
CA ARG A 180 6.68 3.47 11.29
C ARG A 180 6.05 2.70 12.45
N SER A 181 5.74 1.44 12.22
CA SER A 181 5.12 0.59 13.24
C SER A 181 6.10 0.11 14.31
N ASP A 182 7.39 0.00 13.99
CA ASP A 182 8.44 -0.30 14.94
C ASP A 182 8.89 0.98 15.68
N ARG A 183 9.06 0.88 17.01
CA ARG A 183 9.39 2.05 17.84
C ARG A 183 10.78 2.62 17.56
N GLN A 184 11.77 1.76 17.34
CA GLN A 184 13.14 2.20 17.08
C GLN A 184 13.27 2.79 15.68
N GLU A 185 12.69 2.12 14.68
CA GLU A 185 12.64 2.64 13.32
C GLU A 185 11.87 3.97 13.25
N ASN A 186 10.80 4.12 14.02
CA ASN A 186 10.03 5.36 14.07
C ASN A 186 10.83 6.50 14.69
N LEU A 187 11.66 6.21 15.70
CA LEU A 187 12.57 7.22 16.27
C LEU A 187 13.60 7.69 15.24
N LEU A 188 14.25 6.75 14.54
CA LEU A 188 15.22 7.07 13.48
C LEU A 188 14.56 7.87 12.34
N TYR A 189 13.36 7.49 11.94
CA TYR A 189 12.58 8.19 10.92
C TYR A 189 12.29 9.64 11.35
N ARG A 190 11.82 9.86 12.59
CA ARG A 190 11.58 11.20 13.13
C ARG A 190 12.86 12.04 13.23
N LEU A 191 13.97 11.44 13.61
CA LEU A 191 15.26 12.15 13.67
C LEU A 191 15.76 12.57 12.30
N TYR A 192 15.62 11.69 11.30
CA TYR A 192 16.02 11.95 9.93
C TYR A 192 15.22 13.10 9.30
N PHE A 193 13.91 13.10 9.50
CA PHE A 193 13.03 14.13 8.94
C PHE A 193 12.82 15.35 9.84
N LYS A 194 13.50 15.45 10.99
CA LYS A 194 13.29 16.52 11.97
C LYS A 194 13.40 17.94 11.38
N ASN A 195 14.34 18.12 10.47
CA ASN A 195 14.64 19.43 9.87
C ASN A 195 14.20 19.51 8.39
N VAL A 196 13.44 18.54 7.92
CA VAL A 196 12.90 18.52 6.55
C VAL A 196 11.57 19.25 6.54
N TYR A 197 11.43 20.26 5.69
CA TYR A 197 10.12 20.89 5.47
C TYR A 197 9.11 19.87 4.99
N SER A 198 7.95 19.83 5.62
CA SER A 198 6.90 18.87 5.30
C SER A 198 5.57 19.55 5.04
N ILE A 199 4.85 19.05 4.05
CA ILE A 199 3.42 19.32 3.88
C ILE A 199 2.65 18.06 4.22
N ASP A 200 1.63 18.22 5.05
CA ASP A 200 0.74 17.12 5.45
C ASP A 200 -0.70 17.55 5.15
N LEU A 201 -1.19 17.16 3.99
CA LEU A 201 -2.57 17.37 3.55
C LEU A 201 -3.35 16.05 3.57
N PHE A 202 -2.86 15.10 4.34
CA PHE A 202 -3.47 13.79 4.40
C PHE A 202 -4.90 13.83 4.94
N ASP A 203 -5.18 14.69 5.90
CA ASP A 203 -6.49 14.81 6.54
C ASP A 203 -7.45 15.76 5.79
N GLU A 204 -6.94 16.63 4.91
CA GLU A 204 -7.76 17.57 4.15
C GLU A 204 -8.57 16.89 3.03
N ASP A 205 -8.09 15.75 2.53
CA ASP A 205 -8.79 14.93 1.53
C ASP A 205 -9.50 13.73 2.20
N ASN A 206 -9.83 13.86 3.49
CA ASN A 206 -10.50 12.82 4.23
C ASN A 206 -12.01 12.83 3.96
N ASP A 207 -12.39 12.32 2.79
CA ASP A 207 -13.76 11.94 2.49
C ASP A 207 -13.93 10.44 2.79
N PRO A 208 -14.52 10.06 3.93
CA PRO A 208 -14.72 8.66 4.26
C PRO A 208 -15.65 8.02 3.23
N ARG A 209 -15.18 6.97 2.56
CA ARG A 209 -15.92 6.29 1.48
C ARG A 209 -16.31 4.87 1.80
N THR A 210 -15.73 4.30 2.85
CA THR A 210 -15.78 2.88 3.14
C THR A 210 -16.43 2.59 4.47
N HIS A 211 -17.37 1.69 4.51
CA HIS A 211 -17.92 1.13 5.74
C HIS A 211 -16.98 0.07 6.31
N TYR A 212 -16.63 0.17 7.59
CA TYR A 212 -15.80 -0.80 8.29
C TYR A 212 -16.64 -1.76 9.12
N ILE A 213 -16.39 -3.07 8.99
CA ILE A 213 -17.04 -4.13 9.75
C ILE A 213 -15.95 -5.04 10.33
N ALA A 214 -15.84 -5.13 11.65
CA ALA A 214 -15.05 -6.15 12.33
C ALA A 214 -15.95 -7.34 12.70
N LEU A 215 -15.59 -8.52 12.23
CA LEU A 215 -16.26 -9.77 12.60
C LEU A 215 -15.42 -10.50 13.63
N HIS A 216 -15.88 -10.48 14.88
CA HIS A 216 -15.23 -11.12 16.01
C HIS A 216 -15.72 -12.56 16.17
N PHE A 217 -14.79 -13.50 16.33
CA PHE A 217 -15.10 -14.89 16.60
C PHE A 217 -14.12 -15.52 17.57
N LYS A 218 -14.44 -16.73 18.06
CA LYS A 218 -13.57 -17.54 18.89
C LYS A 218 -13.26 -18.87 18.21
N SER A 219 -12.00 -19.10 17.84
CA SER A 219 -11.53 -20.37 17.28
C SER A 219 -11.39 -21.48 18.32
N ARG A 220 -11.44 -21.12 19.63
CA ARG A 220 -11.35 -22.05 20.79
C ARG A 220 -10.12 -22.98 20.73
N PRO A 221 -8.90 -22.44 20.65
CA PRO A 221 -7.69 -23.27 20.65
C PRO A 221 -7.44 -23.90 22.01
N THR A 222 -6.88 -25.09 22.00
CA THR A 222 -6.29 -25.71 23.20
C THR A 222 -5.02 -24.94 23.63
N PRO A 223 -4.57 -25.06 24.90
CA PRO A 223 -3.31 -24.46 25.34
C PRO A 223 -2.11 -24.87 24.49
N ARG A 224 -2.08 -26.12 24.00
CA ARG A 224 -1.02 -26.65 23.13
C ARG A 224 -1.03 -25.95 21.75
N GLU A 225 -2.21 -25.70 21.17
CA GLU A 225 -2.36 -24.98 19.89
C GLU A 225 -1.96 -23.53 20.04
N ILE A 226 -2.33 -22.85 21.15
CA ILE A 226 -1.87 -21.47 21.43
C ILE A 226 -0.34 -21.43 21.48
N SER A 227 0.27 -22.35 22.25
CA SER A 227 1.74 -22.44 22.35
C SER A 227 2.37 -22.74 20.98
N GLY A 228 1.74 -23.62 20.18
CA GLY A 228 2.19 -23.95 18.82
C GLY A 228 2.18 -22.75 17.87
N CYS A 229 1.27 -21.79 18.07
CA CYS A 229 1.18 -20.57 17.26
C CYS A 229 2.10 -19.44 17.75
N ASN A 230 2.78 -19.60 18.89
CA ASN A 230 3.67 -18.56 19.40
C ASN A 230 5.07 -18.63 18.77
N ASN A 231 5.66 -17.45 18.62
CA ASN A 231 7.08 -17.28 18.34
C ASN A 231 7.80 -16.95 19.65
N TYR A 232 8.93 -17.62 19.92
CA TYR A 232 9.71 -17.44 21.16
C TYR A 232 10.19 -16.00 21.40
N THR A 233 10.28 -15.19 20.33
CA THR A 233 10.87 -13.84 20.40
C THR A 233 9.84 -12.71 20.29
N TYR A 234 8.76 -12.88 19.51
CA TYR A 234 7.90 -11.78 19.07
C TYR A 234 6.38 -12.00 19.23
N GLY A 235 5.96 -13.01 19.93
CA GLY A 235 4.55 -13.30 20.18
C GLY A 235 3.93 -14.27 19.17
N LEU A 236 2.96 -13.84 18.36
CA LEU A 236 2.27 -14.72 17.41
C LEU A 236 3.10 -14.97 16.15
N ASP A 237 3.33 -16.24 15.81
CA ASP A 237 3.80 -16.66 14.49
C ASP A 237 2.62 -16.69 13.52
N ARG A 238 2.59 -15.74 12.62
CA ARG A 238 1.51 -15.55 11.64
C ARG A 238 1.26 -16.81 10.79
N ASN A 239 2.30 -17.44 10.30
CA ASN A 239 2.17 -18.59 9.39
C ASN A 239 1.63 -19.82 10.14
N LYS A 240 2.11 -20.04 11.36
CA LYS A 240 1.59 -21.12 12.21
C LYS A 240 0.14 -20.88 12.61
N TYR A 241 -0.24 -19.62 12.90
CA TYR A 241 -1.63 -19.28 13.19
C TYR A 241 -2.54 -19.55 11.98
N ILE A 242 -2.14 -19.15 10.78
CA ILE A 242 -2.92 -19.40 9.57
C ILE A 242 -3.10 -20.90 9.35
N LYS A 243 -2.02 -21.69 9.45
CA LYS A 243 -2.10 -23.16 9.41
C LYS A 243 -3.08 -23.73 10.43
N TYR A 244 -2.99 -23.26 11.68
CA TYR A 244 -3.92 -23.65 12.74
C TYR A 244 -5.37 -23.31 12.34
N LEU A 245 -5.62 -22.08 11.90
CA LEU A 245 -6.96 -21.62 11.56
C LEU A 245 -7.58 -22.47 10.46
N MET A 246 -6.84 -22.85 9.44
CA MET A 246 -7.29 -23.69 8.32
C MET A 246 -7.66 -25.12 8.74
N THR A 247 -7.13 -25.62 9.86
CA THR A 247 -7.56 -26.92 10.42
C THR A 247 -8.94 -26.86 11.10
N LYS A 248 -9.51 -25.66 11.28
CA LYS A 248 -10.77 -25.47 12.01
C LYS A 248 -11.95 -25.37 11.06
N PRO A 249 -13.03 -26.13 11.28
CA PRO A 249 -14.26 -26.00 10.47
C PRO A 249 -14.81 -24.57 10.41
N ASN A 250 -14.62 -23.79 11.49
CA ASN A 250 -15.08 -22.42 11.58
C ASN A 250 -14.40 -21.49 10.55
N TYR A 251 -13.21 -21.80 10.04
CA TYR A 251 -12.58 -21.06 8.96
C TYR A 251 -13.43 -21.07 7.68
N TYR A 252 -13.89 -22.24 7.29
CA TYR A 252 -14.71 -22.43 6.09
C TYR A 252 -16.13 -21.91 6.27
N LYS A 253 -16.73 -22.09 7.45
CA LYS A 253 -18.02 -21.48 7.80
C LYS A 253 -17.96 -19.95 7.71
N MET A 254 -16.84 -19.36 8.11
CA MET A 254 -16.64 -17.91 8.03
C MET A 254 -16.65 -17.40 6.58
N ILE A 255 -16.13 -18.16 5.62
CA ILE A 255 -16.20 -17.82 4.18
C ILE A 255 -17.67 -17.73 3.76
N HIS A 256 -18.52 -18.68 4.15
CA HIS A 256 -19.97 -18.62 3.91
C HIS A 256 -20.57 -17.34 4.51
N VAL A 257 -20.26 -17.03 5.78
CA VAL A 257 -20.78 -15.82 6.44
C VAL A 257 -20.35 -14.56 5.72
N VAL A 258 -19.08 -14.45 5.35
CA VAL A 258 -18.56 -13.30 4.58
C VAL A 258 -19.25 -13.17 3.23
N PHE A 259 -19.42 -14.26 2.50
CA PHE A 259 -20.10 -14.24 1.19
C PHE A 259 -21.56 -13.83 1.31
N ASP A 260 -22.26 -14.31 2.35
CA ASP A 260 -23.64 -13.92 2.62
C ASP A 260 -23.75 -12.43 2.98
N ILE A 261 -22.83 -11.91 3.79
CA ILE A 261 -22.75 -10.49 4.11
C ILE A 261 -22.55 -9.66 2.84
N LEU A 262 -21.58 -10.03 2.01
CA LEU A 262 -21.26 -9.31 0.77
C LEU A 262 -22.45 -9.29 -0.21
N LYS A 263 -23.14 -10.43 -0.37
CA LYS A 263 -24.33 -10.52 -1.20
C LYS A 263 -25.44 -9.59 -0.73
N LYS A 264 -25.71 -9.54 0.59
CA LYS A 264 -26.77 -8.72 1.17
C LYS A 264 -26.47 -7.22 1.14
N LEU A 265 -25.20 -6.86 1.25
CA LEU A 265 -24.74 -5.49 1.15
C LEU A 265 -24.63 -5.02 -0.32
N ASN A 266 -24.99 -5.88 -1.30
CA ASN A 266 -24.73 -5.62 -2.73
C ASN A 266 -23.25 -5.30 -3.02
N ALA A 267 -22.34 -5.83 -2.20
CA ALA A 267 -20.91 -5.56 -2.25
C ALA A 267 -20.10 -6.70 -2.88
N PHE A 268 -20.75 -7.58 -3.65
CA PHE A 268 -20.13 -8.77 -4.24
C PHE A 268 -19.84 -8.61 -5.74
N ASN A 269 -19.64 -7.36 -6.19
CA ASN A 269 -19.32 -7.08 -7.60
C ASN A 269 -17.84 -7.35 -7.91
N LYS A 270 -16.94 -6.84 -7.07
CA LYS A 270 -15.51 -7.10 -7.14
C LYS A 270 -14.90 -7.06 -5.73
N VAL A 271 -14.33 -8.16 -5.28
CA VAL A 271 -13.91 -8.35 -3.89
C VAL A 271 -12.45 -8.75 -3.83
N LEU A 272 -11.66 -8.04 -3.01
CA LEU A 272 -10.29 -8.40 -2.69
C LEU A 272 -10.25 -9.08 -1.32
N ILE A 273 -9.75 -10.32 -1.27
CA ILE A 273 -9.65 -11.11 -0.05
C ILE A 273 -8.17 -11.32 0.31
N TYR A 274 -7.76 -10.83 1.46
CA TYR A 274 -6.41 -11.02 1.98
C TYR A 274 -6.30 -12.30 2.80
N ILE A 275 -5.34 -13.13 2.41
CA ILE A 275 -4.97 -14.39 3.05
C ILE A 275 -3.44 -14.44 3.16
N GLY A 276 -2.91 -14.73 4.34
CA GLY A 276 -1.51 -14.44 4.64
C GLY A 276 -0.45 -15.37 4.06
N THR A 277 -0.81 -16.52 3.47
CA THR A 277 0.13 -17.45 2.85
C THR A 277 -0.38 -17.93 1.50
N ASN A 278 0.55 -18.26 0.59
CA ASN A 278 0.17 -18.79 -0.73
C ASN A 278 -0.56 -20.15 -0.61
N GLU A 279 -0.09 -21.03 0.28
CA GLU A 279 -0.73 -22.32 0.55
C GLU A 279 -2.21 -22.13 0.92
N ALA A 280 -2.49 -21.22 1.86
CA ALA A 280 -3.85 -20.91 2.29
C ALA A 280 -4.70 -20.27 1.18
N ILE A 281 -4.10 -19.48 0.29
CA ILE A 281 -4.79 -18.90 -0.87
C ILE A 281 -5.28 -20.01 -1.81
N TYR A 282 -4.42 -20.95 -2.17
CA TYR A 282 -4.79 -22.04 -3.09
C TYR A 282 -5.83 -22.96 -2.47
N GLU A 283 -5.68 -23.35 -1.21
CA GLU A 283 -6.64 -24.19 -0.51
C GLU A 283 -8.00 -23.51 -0.35
N THR A 284 -8.00 -22.21 -0.03
CA THR A 284 -9.24 -21.41 0.03
C THR A 284 -9.91 -21.32 -1.35
N ARG A 285 -9.14 -21.16 -2.43
CA ARG A 285 -9.67 -21.16 -3.79
C ARG A 285 -10.35 -22.49 -4.12
N GLU A 286 -9.67 -23.61 -3.88
CA GLU A 286 -10.21 -24.94 -4.14
C GLU A 286 -11.54 -25.14 -3.38
N TRP A 287 -11.55 -24.80 -2.11
CA TRP A 287 -12.75 -24.88 -1.30
C TRP A 287 -13.89 -24.00 -1.82
N ILE A 288 -13.60 -22.77 -2.26
CA ILE A 288 -14.62 -21.88 -2.85
C ILE A 288 -15.17 -22.49 -4.15
N VAL A 289 -14.33 -23.04 -5.01
CA VAL A 289 -14.75 -23.67 -6.28
C VAL A 289 -15.65 -24.87 -6.02
N GLU A 290 -15.34 -25.70 -5.03
CA GLU A 290 -16.14 -26.87 -4.66
C GLU A 290 -17.51 -26.47 -4.10
N ASN A 291 -17.57 -25.46 -3.23
CA ASN A 291 -18.79 -25.08 -2.53
C ASN A 291 -19.62 -24.01 -3.28
N TYR A 292 -19.00 -23.31 -4.22
CA TYR A 292 -19.59 -22.26 -5.05
C TYR A 292 -19.14 -22.41 -6.52
N PRO A 293 -19.53 -23.48 -7.21
CA PRO A 293 -19.03 -23.78 -8.57
C PRO A 293 -19.31 -22.66 -9.59
N GLY A 294 -20.32 -21.82 -9.33
CA GLY A 294 -20.61 -20.64 -10.15
C GLY A 294 -19.51 -19.57 -10.17
N PHE A 295 -18.55 -19.62 -9.22
CA PHE A 295 -17.40 -18.71 -9.20
C PHE A 295 -16.11 -19.32 -9.74
N ALA A 296 -16.12 -20.55 -10.26
CA ALA A 296 -14.89 -21.25 -10.68
C ALA A 296 -14.02 -20.43 -11.66
N ASN A 297 -14.65 -19.67 -12.55
CA ASN A 297 -14.00 -18.82 -13.55
C ASN A 297 -13.84 -17.35 -13.10
N ASP A 298 -14.37 -16.99 -11.94
CA ASP A 298 -14.41 -15.62 -11.43
C ASP A 298 -13.38 -15.36 -10.30
N ILE A 299 -12.52 -16.36 -10.01
CA ILE A 299 -11.52 -16.26 -8.93
C ILE A 299 -10.13 -16.08 -9.51
N GLY A 300 -9.53 -14.92 -9.25
CA GLY A 300 -8.15 -14.59 -9.57
C GLY A 300 -7.23 -14.77 -8.36
N ILE A 301 -5.99 -15.25 -8.63
CA ILE A 301 -4.91 -15.32 -7.63
C ILE A 301 -3.87 -14.27 -7.97
N PHE A 302 -3.67 -13.31 -7.06
CA PHE A 302 -2.69 -12.25 -7.21
C PHE A 302 -1.59 -12.39 -6.15
N THR A 303 -0.55 -13.17 -6.47
CA THR A 303 0.59 -13.43 -5.58
C THR A 303 1.91 -13.36 -6.34
N SER A 304 3.02 -13.36 -5.60
CA SER A 304 4.37 -13.37 -6.19
C SER A 304 4.71 -14.65 -6.94
N LEU A 305 3.94 -15.73 -6.77
CA LEU A 305 4.14 -17.01 -7.47
C LEU A 305 3.53 -17.02 -8.88
N VAL A 306 2.59 -16.12 -9.16
CA VAL A 306 1.98 -15.97 -10.47
C VAL A 306 2.85 -15.07 -11.34
N SER A 307 3.03 -15.41 -12.63
CA SER A 307 3.79 -14.60 -13.57
C SER A 307 3.22 -13.18 -13.66
N LYS A 308 4.03 -12.22 -14.10
CA LYS A 308 3.61 -10.82 -14.09
C LYS A 308 2.47 -10.55 -15.06
N GLU A 309 2.54 -11.14 -16.24
CA GLU A 309 1.54 -11.03 -17.29
C GLU A 309 0.21 -11.62 -16.81
N GLU A 310 0.26 -12.80 -16.23
CA GLU A 310 -0.93 -13.46 -15.66
C GLU A 310 -1.51 -12.68 -14.48
N ARG A 311 -0.68 -12.10 -13.59
CA ARG A 311 -1.17 -11.30 -12.46
C ARG A 311 -2.07 -10.15 -12.89
N THR A 312 -1.73 -9.46 -13.96
CA THR A 312 -2.55 -8.35 -14.46
C THR A 312 -3.93 -8.83 -14.88
N LEU A 313 -4.00 -9.97 -15.58
CA LEU A 313 -5.26 -10.61 -15.97
C LEU A 313 -6.09 -11.06 -14.75
N GLN A 314 -5.44 -11.48 -13.67
CA GLN A 314 -6.13 -11.88 -12.45
C GLN A 314 -6.88 -10.73 -11.75
N LEU A 315 -6.49 -9.47 -12.01
CA LEU A 315 -7.16 -8.30 -11.43
C LEU A 315 -8.54 -8.03 -12.01
N ASP A 316 -8.90 -8.63 -13.15
CA ASP A 316 -10.20 -8.47 -13.77
C ASP A 316 -11.26 -9.43 -13.18
N ASN A 317 -10.83 -10.41 -12.38
CA ASN A 317 -11.73 -11.36 -11.75
C ASN A 317 -12.60 -10.70 -10.67
N ARG A 318 -13.78 -11.29 -10.45
CA ARG A 318 -14.73 -10.84 -9.44
C ARG A 318 -14.26 -11.06 -8.01
N ILE A 319 -13.57 -12.17 -7.74
CA ILE A 319 -12.95 -12.49 -6.46
C ILE A 319 -11.45 -12.54 -6.67
N ILE A 320 -10.70 -11.70 -5.95
CA ILE A 320 -9.24 -11.66 -6.03
C ILE A 320 -8.68 -12.12 -4.70
N LEU A 321 -7.96 -13.24 -4.69
CA LEU A 321 -7.27 -13.75 -3.51
C LEU A 321 -5.82 -13.29 -3.53
N SER A 322 -5.35 -12.65 -2.46
CA SER A 322 -3.99 -12.08 -2.42
C SER A 322 -3.44 -12.03 -0.99
N THR A 323 -2.13 -11.78 -0.89
CA THR A 323 -1.52 -11.37 0.38
C THR A 323 -1.46 -9.84 0.47
N THR A 324 -1.41 -9.29 1.69
CA THR A 324 -1.20 -7.84 1.87
C THR A 324 0.13 -7.37 1.29
N LYS A 325 1.15 -8.23 1.21
CA LYS A 325 2.43 -7.93 0.55
C LYS A 325 2.29 -7.80 -0.96
N SER A 326 1.47 -8.64 -1.59
CA SER A 326 1.31 -8.66 -3.05
C SER A 326 0.38 -7.56 -3.55
N ALA A 327 -0.79 -7.38 -2.93
CA ALA A 327 -1.79 -6.38 -3.35
C ALA A 327 -1.91 -5.19 -2.36
N GLY A 328 -1.21 -5.23 -1.21
CA GLY A 328 -1.38 -4.21 -0.16
C GLY A 328 -0.77 -2.85 -0.47
N ALA A 329 0.35 -2.80 -1.17
CA ALA A 329 1.08 -1.55 -1.40
C ALA A 329 1.20 -1.13 -2.87
N ALA A 330 1.12 -2.06 -3.81
CA ALA A 330 1.60 -1.85 -5.18
C ALA A 330 0.53 -1.87 -6.28
N SER A 331 -0.68 -2.39 -6.02
CA SER A 331 -1.65 -2.62 -7.09
C SER A 331 -2.84 -1.69 -6.96
N ASP A 332 -3.08 -0.92 -8.00
CA ASP A 332 -4.32 -0.16 -8.15
C ASP A 332 -5.39 -1.08 -8.74
N ILE A 333 -6.36 -1.46 -7.92
CA ILE A 333 -7.46 -2.33 -8.33
C ILE A 333 -8.72 -1.48 -8.42
N ALA A 334 -9.11 -1.15 -9.65
CA ALA A 334 -10.30 -0.35 -9.90
C ALA A 334 -11.60 -1.15 -9.64
N GLY A 335 -12.65 -0.46 -9.18
CA GLY A 335 -13.99 -1.00 -9.04
C GLY A 335 -14.17 -1.98 -7.87
N LEU A 336 -13.30 -1.96 -6.85
CA LEU A 336 -13.49 -2.78 -5.65
C LEU A 336 -14.75 -2.34 -4.90
N SER A 337 -15.69 -3.25 -4.72
CA SER A 337 -16.87 -3.07 -3.87
C SER A 337 -16.59 -3.47 -2.40
N ALA A 338 -15.65 -4.39 -2.18
CA ALA A 338 -15.23 -4.76 -0.84
C ALA A 338 -13.77 -5.23 -0.75
N VAL A 339 -13.19 -5.04 0.44
CA VAL A 339 -11.93 -5.65 0.88
C VAL A 339 -12.22 -6.51 2.10
N VAL A 340 -11.71 -7.73 2.13
CA VAL A 340 -11.89 -8.67 3.24
C VAL A 340 -10.51 -9.11 3.74
N VAL A 341 -10.23 -8.93 5.01
CA VAL A 341 -9.04 -9.51 5.68
C VAL A 341 -9.48 -10.81 6.33
N LEU A 342 -9.43 -11.90 5.58
CA LEU A 342 -9.99 -13.19 6.00
C LEU A 342 -9.06 -13.93 6.96
N ALA A 343 -7.80 -14.11 6.59
CA ALA A 343 -6.81 -14.86 7.38
C ALA A 343 -5.41 -14.22 7.23
N GLU A 344 -5.32 -12.93 7.47
CA GLU A 344 -4.05 -12.21 7.42
C GLU A 344 -3.89 -11.28 8.62
N PRO A 345 -3.49 -11.81 9.80
CA PRO A 345 -3.33 -11.00 10.99
C PRO A 345 -2.16 -10.02 10.85
N PHE A 346 -2.42 -8.74 11.04
CA PHE A 346 -1.40 -7.69 11.11
C PHE A 346 -1.75 -6.64 12.18
N LYS A 347 -0.72 -6.09 12.82
CA LYS A 347 -0.86 -5.05 13.86
C LYS A 347 -0.66 -3.63 13.36
N SER A 348 -0.19 -3.46 12.13
CA SER A 348 0.22 -2.15 11.60
C SER A 348 -1.00 -1.26 11.31
N ALA A 349 -1.12 -0.17 12.05
CA ALA A 349 -2.10 0.88 11.78
C ALA A 349 -1.88 1.52 10.40
N VAL A 350 -0.62 1.62 9.97
CA VAL A 350 -0.22 2.08 8.63
C VAL A 350 -0.79 1.18 7.55
N LEU A 351 -0.61 -0.14 7.69
CA LEU A 351 -1.14 -1.11 6.73
C LEU A 351 -2.68 -1.12 6.74
N ALA A 352 -3.32 -0.97 7.91
CA ALA A 352 -4.77 -0.84 8.01
C ALA A 352 -5.29 0.35 7.20
N ARG A 353 -4.63 1.50 7.31
CA ARG A 353 -4.96 2.71 6.55
C ARG A 353 -4.72 2.51 5.04
N GLN A 354 -3.60 1.92 4.65
CA GLN A 354 -3.29 1.64 3.25
C GLN A 354 -4.29 0.66 2.61
N THR A 355 -4.69 -0.38 3.33
CA THR A 355 -5.66 -1.36 2.84
C THR A 355 -7.08 -0.80 2.81
N LEU A 356 -7.45 0.06 3.77
CA LEU A 356 -8.71 0.80 3.74
C LEU A 356 -8.79 1.73 2.52
N GLY A 357 -7.71 2.42 2.17
CA GLY A 357 -7.62 3.29 1.00
C GLY A 357 -7.63 2.56 -0.36
N ARG A 358 -7.76 1.23 -0.39
CA ARG A 358 -7.95 0.47 -1.64
C ARG A 358 -9.36 0.58 -2.18
N THR A 359 -10.34 0.78 -1.32
CA THR A 359 -11.71 1.06 -1.71
C THR A 359 -11.84 2.54 -2.04
N ARG A 360 -11.94 2.87 -3.33
CA ARG A 360 -11.96 4.26 -3.81
C ARG A 360 -13.36 4.79 -4.06
N ASP A 361 -14.30 3.89 -4.31
CA ASP A 361 -15.68 4.25 -4.57
C ASP A 361 -16.46 4.46 -3.28
N TYR A 362 -17.44 5.35 -3.31
CA TYR A 362 -18.29 5.64 -2.15
C TYR A 362 -19.21 4.45 -1.83
N GLY A 363 -19.37 4.17 -0.53
CA GLY A 363 -20.25 3.09 -0.06
C GLY A 363 -19.66 1.69 -0.16
N THR A 364 -18.34 1.56 -0.33
CA THR A 364 -17.61 0.29 -0.32
C THR A 364 -17.48 -0.28 1.10
N PHE A 365 -17.05 -1.53 1.22
CA PHE A 365 -16.95 -2.23 2.50
C PHE A 365 -15.54 -2.74 2.78
N TYR A 366 -15.13 -2.63 4.03
CA TYR A 366 -13.92 -3.26 4.55
C TYR A 366 -14.29 -4.18 5.70
N ILE A 367 -14.05 -5.48 5.53
CA ILE A 367 -14.38 -6.53 6.52
C ILE A 367 -13.08 -7.06 7.12
N ASP A 368 -12.90 -6.92 8.42
CA ASP A 368 -11.74 -7.42 9.18
C ASP A 368 -12.18 -8.59 10.07
N ILE A 369 -11.53 -9.73 9.95
CA ILE A 369 -11.83 -10.92 10.74
C ILE A 369 -10.89 -10.97 11.95
N VAL A 370 -11.45 -11.02 13.15
CA VAL A 370 -10.72 -10.96 14.42
C VAL A 370 -10.99 -12.19 15.27
N ASP A 371 -9.95 -13.02 15.49
CA ASP A 371 -10.05 -14.16 16.42
C ASP A 371 -9.75 -13.72 17.84
N ASP A 372 -10.78 -13.63 18.66
CA ASP A 372 -10.70 -13.21 20.06
C ASP A 372 -10.10 -14.28 20.99
N SER A 373 -9.85 -15.49 20.51
CA SER A 373 -9.21 -16.53 21.30
C SER A 373 -7.73 -16.26 21.56
N PHE A 374 -7.09 -15.48 20.66
CA PHE A 374 -5.67 -15.14 20.77
C PHE A 374 -5.49 -13.70 21.27
N ILE A 375 -4.88 -13.55 22.44
CA ILE A 375 -4.61 -12.22 23.04
C ILE A 375 -3.79 -11.30 22.10
N TYR A 376 -2.89 -11.88 21.31
CA TYR A 376 -2.10 -11.13 20.34
C TYR A 376 -2.97 -10.53 19.24
N LEU A 377 -3.98 -11.24 18.73
CA LEU A 377 -4.86 -10.75 17.68
C LEU A 377 -5.78 -9.63 18.19
N ARG A 378 -6.29 -9.77 19.41
CA ARG A 378 -7.00 -8.66 20.08
C ARG A 378 -6.10 -7.43 20.24
N ASN A 379 -4.83 -7.63 20.59
CA ASN A 379 -3.87 -6.53 20.69
C ASN A 379 -3.45 -5.96 19.34
N TYR A 380 -3.55 -6.71 18.24
CA TYR A 380 -3.36 -6.21 16.87
C TYR A 380 -4.55 -5.36 16.40
N TYR A 381 -5.76 -5.71 16.85
CA TYR A 381 -6.98 -4.99 16.52
C TYR A 381 -7.04 -3.61 17.17
N LYS A 382 -6.70 -3.49 18.46
CA LYS A 382 -6.78 -2.25 19.22
C LYS A 382 -6.16 -1.00 18.54
N PRO A 383 -4.91 -1.03 18.03
CA PRO A 383 -4.30 0.13 17.39
C PRO A 383 -4.94 0.49 16.03
N LYS A 384 -5.72 -0.42 15.42
CA LYS A 384 -6.43 -0.18 14.17
C LYS A 384 -7.76 0.56 14.39
N GLN A 385 -8.41 0.37 15.54
CA GLN A 385 -9.70 0.99 15.86
C GLN A 385 -9.74 2.52 15.68
N PRO A 386 -8.78 3.31 16.20
CA PRO A 386 -8.78 4.75 15.99
C PRO A 386 -8.68 5.15 14.51
N ILE A 387 -7.96 4.36 13.72
CA ILE A 387 -7.82 4.58 12.27
C ILE A 387 -9.17 4.40 11.58
N PHE A 388 -9.85 3.29 11.84
CA PHE A 388 -11.15 3.04 11.23
C PHE A 388 -12.22 4.03 11.73
N ALA A 389 -12.21 4.38 13.02
CA ALA A 389 -13.11 5.39 13.57
C ALA A 389 -12.95 6.77 12.91
N LYS A 390 -11.70 7.12 12.51
CA LYS A 390 -11.41 8.40 11.86
C LYS A 390 -11.71 8.39 10.36
N TYR A 391 -11.40 7.27 9.66
CA TYR A 391 -11.34 7.24 8.20
C TYR A 391 -12.43 6.38 7.54
N ALA A 392 -13.33 5.75 8.29
CA ALA A 392 -14.45 5.02 7.74
C ALA A 392 -15.76 5.82 7.83
N LEU A 393 -16.69 5.60 6.88
CA LEU A 393 -18.06 6.13 6.89
C LEU A 393 -18.83 5.69 8.13
N SER A 394 -18.67 4.43 8.49
CA SER A 394 -19.23 3.83 9.70
C SER A 394 -18.35 2.68 10.17
N CYS A 395 -18.40 2.39 11.47
CA CYS A 395 -17.69 1.26 12.08
C CYS A 395 -18.69 0.39 12.83
N ARG A 396 -18.55 -0.94 12.65
CA ARG A 396 -19.36 -1.94 13.37
C ARG A 396 -18.48 -3.08 13.82
N ASP A 397 -18.62 -3.46 15.09
CA ASP A 397 -18.05 -4.68 15.66
C ASP A 397 -19.19 -5.67 15.88
N ILE A 398 -19.05 -6.86 15.29
CA ILE A 398 -20.10 -7.90 15.32
C ILE A 398 -19.45 -9.19 15.80
N ASN A 399 -19.98 -9.78 16.86
CA ASN A 399 -19.55 -11.10 17.30
C ASN A 399 -20.35 -12.16 16.54
N ILE A 400 -19.64 -13.06 15.86
CA ILE A 400 -20.19 -14.16 15.06
C ILE A 400 -19.87 -15.54 15.64
N THR A 401 -19.42 -15.63 16.90
CA THR A 401 -19.02 -16.90 17.52
C THR A 401 -20.18 -17.88 17.53
N ASP A 402 -21.36 -17.44 17.96
CA ASP A 402 -22.53 -18.29 18.09
C ASP A 402 -23.05 -18.72 16.71
N GLU A 403 -22.99 -17.83 15.73
CA GLU A 403 -23.36 -18.13 14.34
C GLU A 403 -22.44 -19.17 13.70
N LEU A 404 -21.16 -19.18 14.05
CA LEU A 404 -20.20 -20.20 13.57
C LEU A 404 -20.35 -21.54 14.30
N ASP A 405 -20.79 -21.52 15.55
CA ASP A 405 -20.98 -22.73 16.38
C ASP A 405 -22.32 -23.41 16.13
N ASN A 406 -23.36 -22.64 15.73
CA ASN A 406 -24.72 -23.14 15.49
C ASN A 406 -24.99 -23.55 14.04
N LYS A 407 -25.98 -24.41 13.85
CA LYS A 407 -26.41 -24.84 12.49
C LYS A 407 -27.27 -23.77 11.81
N ALA A 408 -27.09 -23.62 10.55
CA ALA A 408 -27.69 -22.83 9.47
C ALA A 408 -28.97 -21.94 9.68
N ASN A 409 -29.80 -22.16 10.70
CA ASN A 409 -31.11 -21.47 10.81
C ASN A 409 -31.06 -20.10 11.52
N GLU A 410 -29.98 -19.77 12.23
CA GLU A 410 -29.83 -18.50 12.98
C GLU A 410 -29.09 -17.40 12.23
N ILE A 411 -28.59 -17.72 11.03
CA ILE A 411 -27.91 -16.76 10.14
C ILE A 411 -28.87 -15.63 9.73
N GLU A 412 -30.16 -15.85 9.72
CA GLU A 412 -31.15 -14.87 9.28
C GLU A 412 -31.35 -13.70 10.27
N GLU A 413 -31.30 -13.96 11.55
CA GLU A 413 -31.37 -12.94 12.61
C GLU A 413 -30.10 -12.10 12.69
N PHE A 414 -28.95 -12.72 12.48
CA PHE A 414 -27.66 -12.06 12.31
C PHE A 414 -27.65 -11.12 11.09
N ARG A 415 -28.24 -11.57 10.00
CA ARG A 415 -28.41 -10.82 8.76
C ARG A 415 -29.16 -9.50 8.97
N ASN A 416 -30.20 -9.51 9.76
CA ASN A 416 -31.00 -8.31 10.04
C ASN A 416 -30.26 -7.31 10.93
N ARG A 417 -29.37 -7.76 11.82
CA ARG A 417 -28.53 -6.90 12.67
C ARG A 417 -27.46 -6.12 11.86
N ILE A 418 -26.93 -6.69 10.76
CA ILE A 418 -25.95 -6.01 9.90
C ILE A 418 -26.58 -4.91 9.08
N ILE A 419 -27.82 -5.08 8.65
CA ILE A 419 -28.53 -4.20 7.71
C ILE A 419 -29.22 -3.03 8.42
N SER A 420 -29.50 -3.15 9.72
CA SER A 420 -30.12 -2.04 10.49
C SER A 420 -29.18 -0.84 10.60
N PRO A 421 -29.63 0.38 10.26
CA PRO A 421 -28.83 1.58 10.45
C PRO A 421 -28.73 1.90 11.95
N THR A 422 -27.70 1.42 12.61
CA THR A 422 -27.41 1.78 14.00
C THR A 422 -26.35 2.89 14.03
N PRO A 423 -26.50 3.90 14.91
CA PRO A 423 -25.56 5.02 14.99
C PRO A 423 -24.15 4.58 15.40
N LYS A 424 -23.16 5.44 15.13
CA LYS A 424 -21.73 5.25 15.43
C LYS A 424 -21.53 4.67 16.84
N LEU A 425 -21.03 3.46 16.94
CA LEU A 425 -20.84 2.71 18.20
C LEU A 425 -19.55 3.07 18.96
N PHE A 426 -18.82 4.11 18.56
CA PHE A 426 -17.66 4.60 19.29
C PHE A 426 -17.88 6.02 19.78
N GLU A 427 -18.54 6.17 20.93
CA GLU A 427 -18.32 7.33 21.78
C GLU A 427 -17.04 7.07 22.59
N PHE A 428 -15.93 7.67 22.17
CA PHE A 428 -14.79 7.81 23.05
C PHE A 428 -15.17 8.80 24.15
N LYS A 429 -15.39 8.31 25.39
CA LYS A 429 -15.36 9.19 26.56
C LYS A 429 -14.00 9.90 26.55
N LYS A 430 -14.08 11.24 26.50
CA LYS A 430 -12.94 12.14 26.66
C LYS A 430 -12.23 11.93 27.97
#